data_2e1d8e1b05e39c1d791bf7761e8b2b8c
#
_entry.id   2e1d8e1b05e39c1d791bf7761e8b2b8c
#
_cell.length_a   1.000
_cell.length_b   1.000
_cell.length_c   1.000
_cell.angle_alpha   90.00
_cell.angle_beta   90.00
_cell.angle_gamma   90.00
#
_symmetry.space_group_name_H-M   'P 1'
#
loop_
_entity.id
_entity.type
_entity.pdbx_description
1 polymer ?
#
loop_
_entity_poly.entity_id
_entity_poly.type
_entity_poly.pdbx_seq_one_letter_code
_entity_poly.pdbx_strand_id
1 'polypeptide(L)'
;MVKKAVPSYHGGDFAGLNQKLDYLKDLGVNTIWITPIVENITEDQHDNETDTATYGYHGYWASDFTKLNKHLGKEQQFKALLDAAHSKGMKIMVDVVLNHAGYGREDYFNSILTDADGNSISMIRDSNNTISGDDKYDSLSDLPDFVTENKAVTDQLVTWQTEWMSKYSIDYYRVDTVKHVETTTWAAFKNSLTKVNPDFKMIGEYSGAGYANNAGELGTGTMDALLDFDFNDFAQNFVTGNISSVENSLQKRNNANQQHLCHGKLFEQP
;
A
#
# COMPACT_ATOMS: atom_id res chain seq x y z
N MET A 1 -21.80 28.21 7.71
CA MET A 1 -20.83 27.56 6.80
C MET A 1 -19.98 26.62 7.63
N VAL A 2 -20.05 25.32 7.39
CA VAL A 2 -19.09 24.38 7.97
C VAL A 2 -17.77 24.64 7.24
N LYS A 3 -16.71 25.10 7.94
CA LYS A 3 -15.39 25.21 7.35
C LYS A 3 -14.99 23.82 6.89
N LYS A 4 -14.73 23.63 5.59
CA LYS A 4 -14.19 22.40 5.03
C LYS A 4 -12.86 22.16 5.74
N ALA A 5 -12.67 21.00 6.35
CA ALA A 5 -11.40 20.69 6.99
C ALA A 5 -10.30 20.66 5.92
N VAL A 6 -9.16 21.30 6.22
CA VAL A 6 -7.99 21.26 5.34
C VAL A 6 -7.43 19.83 5.33
N PRO A 7 -7.10 19.23 4.17
CA PRO A 7 -6.44 17.93 4.08
C PRO A 7 -5.06 17.96 4.74
N SER A 8 -5.00 17.69 6.03
CA SER A 8 -3.78 17.76 6.85
C SER A 8 -3.85 16.79 8.04
N TYR A 9 -2.79 16.76 8.84
CA TYR A 9 -2.75 15.95 10.07
C TYR A 9 -3.70 16.52 11.14
N HIS A 10 -4.71 15.73 11.54
CA HIS A 10 -5.71 16.10 12.55
C HIS A 10 -5.71 15.18 13.78
N GLY A 11 -4.62 14.47 14.02
CA GLY A 11 -4.48 13.40 14.99
C GLY A 11 -4.51 12.02 14.31
N GLY A 12 -4.66 10.96 15.11
CA GLY A 12 -4.51 9.60 14.62
C GLY A 12 -3.04 9.19 14.60
N ASP A 13 -2.56 8.73 15.76
CA ASP A 13 -1.16 8.31 15.94
C ASP A 13 -1.09 6.91 16.59
N PHE A 14 0.11 6.36 16.68
CA PHE A 14 0.32 5.04 17.28
C PHE A 14 -0.14 4.96 18.73
N ALA A 15 0.03 6.02 19.51
CA ALA A 15 -0.38 6.06 20.90
C ALA A 15 -1.91 6.09 21.03
N GLY A 16 -2.59 6.86 20.20
CA GLY A 16 -4.04 6.93 20.14
C GLY A 16 -4.67 5.61 19.70
N LEU A 17 -4.10 4.97 18.67
CA LEU A 17 -4.54 3.65 18.22
C LEU A 17 -4.33 2.60 19.32
N ASN A 18 -3.17 2.60 19.99
CA ASN A 18 -2.90 1.69 21.10
C ASN A 18 -3.94 1.78 22.22
N GLN A 19 -4.41 3.01 22.55
CA GLN A 19 -5.47 3.21 23.53
C GLN A 19 -6.85 2.66 23.09
N LYS A 20 -7.03 2.39 21.81
CA LYS A 20 -8.30 1.91 21.24
C LYS A 20 -8.31 0.41 20.92
N LEU A 21 -7.22 -0.32 21.19
CA LEU A 21 -7.13 -1.73 20.87
C LEU A 21 -8.21 -2.59 21.53
N ASP A 22 -8.58 -2.30 22.78
CA ASP A 22 -9.64 -3.04 23.47
C ASP A 22 -11.00 -2.83 22.80
N TYR A 23 -11.31 -1.57 22.46
CA TYR A 23 -12.51 -1.24 21.71
C TYR A 23 -12.59 -1.97 20.36
N LEU A 24 -11.48 -1.98 19.61
CA LEU A 24 -11.42 -2.68 18.32
C LEU A 24 -11.56 -4.18 18.49
N LYS A 25 -10.95 -4.76 19.52
CA LYS A 25 -11.08 -6.18 19.85
C LYS A 25 -12.52 -6.54 20.19
N ASP A 26 -13.19 -5.73 21.00
CA ASP A 26 -14.60 -5.96 21.40
C ASP A 26 -15.56 -5.88 20.19
N LEU A 27 -15.19 -5.11 19.14
CA LEU A 27 -15.88 -5.11 17.85
C LEU A 27 -15.61 -6.35 16.99
N GLY A 28 -14.69 -7.24 17.41
CA GLY A 28 -14.31 -8.42 16.65
C GLY A 28 -13.20 -8.19 15.61
N VAL A 29 -12.53 -7.02 15.64
CA VAL A 29 -11.41 -6.75 14.74
C VAL A 29 -10.23 -7.66 15.09
N ASN A 30 -9.70 -8.38 14.10
CA ASN A 30 -8.54 -9.24 14.25
C ASN A 30 -7.29 -8.72 13.52
N THR A 31 -7.46 -7.83 12.57
CA THR A 31 -6.37 -7.21 11.81
C THR A 31 -6.65 -5.71 11.64
N ILE A 32 -5.66 -4.89 11.94
CA ILE A 32 -5.74 -3.44 11.78
C ILE A 32 -4.83 -3.04 10.62
N TRP A 33 -5.40 -2.46 9.58
CA TRP A 33 -4.67 -1.87 8.48
C TRP A 33 -4.42 -0.39 8.76
N ILE A 34 -3.13 0.01 8.77
CA ILE A 34 -2.70 1.39 8.96
C ILE A 34 -2.05 1.94 7.68
N THR A 35 -2.13 3.24 7.49
CA THR A 35 -1.49 3.97 6.38
C THR A 35 0.03 3.79 6.39
N PRO A 36 0.75 4.14 5.29
CA PRO A 36 2.20 4.07 5.26
C PRO A 36 2.85 4.80 6.43
N ILE A 37 3.86 4.16 7.02
CA ILE A 37 4.49 4.65 8.26
C ILE A 37 5.75 5.49 8.03
N VAL A 38 6.23 5.55 6.79
CA VAL A 38 7.46 6.27 6.43
C VAL A 38 7.27 7.77 6.40
N GLU A 39 8.36 8.53 6.49
CA GLU A 39 8.31 9.99 6.47
C GLU A 39 7.73 10.50 5.15
N ASN A 40 6.82 11.46 5.26
CA ASN A 40 6.13 12.08 4.13
C ASN A 40 6.54 13.54 3.97
N ILE A 41 6.33 14.09 2.77
CA ILE A 41 6.52 15.52 2.53
C ILE A 41 5.63 16.35 3.48
N THR A 42 6.13 17.49 3.86
CA THR A 42 5.44 18.43 4.78
C THR A 42 5.00 19.71 4.10
N GLU A 43 5.38 19.88 2.84
CA GLU A 43 5.05 21.00 2.01
C GLU A 43 3.59 20.93 1.55
N ASP A 44 2.94 22.09 1.45
CA ASP A 44 1.62 22.22 0.85
C ASP A 44 1.68 21.97 -0.66
N GLN A 45 0.93 21.00 -1.14
CA GLN A 45 0.80 20.68 -2.56
C GLN A 45 -0.40 21.37 -3.22
N HIS A 46 -0.95 22.33 -2.59
CA HIS A 46 -2.07 23.20 -2.95
C HIS A 46 -2.95 22.69 -4.12
N ASP A 47 -4.13 22.21 -3.80
CA ASP A 47 -5.11 21.82 -4.81
C ASP A 47 -5.71 23.06 -5.48
N ASN A 48 -5.28 23.34 -6.72
CA ASN A 48 -5.70 24.50 -7.48
C ASN A 48 -7.19 24.46 -7.90
N GLU A 49 -7.79 23.28 -7.99
CA GLU A 49 -9.22 23.15 -8.35
C GLU A 49 -10.13 23.56 -7.19
N THR A 50 -9.73 23.25 -5.99
CA THR A 50 -10.51 23.53 -4.76
C THR A 50 -9.97 24.72 -3.96
N ASP A 51 -8.87 25.33 -4.39
CA ASP A 51 -8.12 26.37 -3.66
C ASP A 51 -7.87 25.96 -2.20
N THR A 52 -7.36 24.72 -2.03
CA THR A 52 -7.20 24.12 -0.72
C THR A 52 -5.77 23.64 -0.50
N ALA A 53 -5.16 24.03 0.63
CA ALA A 53 -3.89 23.47 1.08
C ALA A 53 -4.01 21.96 1.31
N THR A 54 -3.08 21.17 0.75
CA THR A 54 -3.09 19.70 0.81
C THR A 54 -1.72 19.18 1.23
N TYR A 55 -1.70 18.32 2.25
CA TYR A 55 -0.47 17.80 2.86
C TYR A 55 -0.42 16.26 2.81
N GLY A 56 0.77 15.70 2.98
CA GLY A 56 1.02 14.25 2.93
C GLY A 56 0.50 13.45 4.14
N TYR A 57 -0.59 13.86 4.78
CA TYR A 57 -1.16 13.23 5.97
C TYR A 57 -1.61 11.77 5.76
N HIS A 58 -1.96 11.43 4.54
CA HIS A 58 -2.42 10.09 4.14
C HIS A 58 -1.28 9.06 4.05
N GLY A 59 -0.02 9.48 4.00
CA GLY A 59 1.13 8.58 4.00
C GLY A 59 1.66 8.18 2.61
N TYR A 60 1.01 8.57 1.52
CA TYR A 60 1.39 8.14 0.15
C TYR A 60 2.40 9.04 -0.56
N TRP A 61 2.89 10.09 0.09
CA TRP A 61 3.88 11.02 -0.49
C TRP A 61 5.20 10.94 0.27
N ALA A 62 5.87 9.77 0.17
CA ALA A 62 7.09 9.48 0.91
C ALA A 62 8.21 10.48 0.56
N SER A 63 8.84 11.03 1.59
CA SER A 63 10.06 11.85 1.47
C SER A 63 11.32 11.09 1.87
N ASP A 64 11.20 10.06 2.71
CA ASP A 64 12.31 9.22 3.13
C ASP A 64 11.78 7.87 3.63
N PHE A 65 12.14 6.80 2.93
CA PHE A 65 11.68 5.44 3.29
C PHE A 65 12.42 4.84 4.50
N THR A 66 13.47 5.49 4.98
CA THR A 66 14.27 4.99 6.12
C THR A 66 13.83 5.54 7.47
N LYS A 67 12.96 6.56 7.45
CA LYS A 67 12.51 7.26 8.65
C LYS A 67 11.03 7.03 8.92
N LEU A 68 10.68 6.94 10.19
CA LEU A 68 9.30 6.90 10.65
C LEU A 68 8.67 8.31 10.56
N ASN A 69 7.43 8.38 10.09
CA ASN A 69 6.68 9.63 10.06
C ASN A 69 6.45 10.15 11.49
N LYS A 70 7.06 11.29 11.80
CA LYS A 70 7.00 11.92 13.13
C LYS A 70 5.58 12.27 13.59
N HIS A 71 4.65 12.46 12.65
CA HIS A 71 3.25 12.76 12.94
C HIS A 71 2.47 11.55 13.45
N LEU A 72 2.94 10.33 13.13
CA LEU A 72 2.37 9.08 13.64
C LEU A 72 2.95 8.69 15.00
N GLY A 73 4.08 9.28 15.41
CA GLY A 73 4.72 9.04 16.70
C GLY A 73 6.18 8.62 16.59
N LYS A 74 6.69 8.06 17.70
CA LYS A 74 8.07 7.59 17.81
C LYS A 74 8.15 6.08 17.60
N GLU A 75 9.34 5.57 17.26
CA GLU A 75 9.60 4.13 17.11
C GLU A 75 9.16 3.30 18.32
N GLN A 76 9.40 3.82 19.53
CA GLN A 76 8.96 3.14 20.76
C GLN A 76 7.44 3.01 20.85
N GLN A 77 6.68 4.01 20.35
CA GLN A 77 5.21 3.97 20.33
C GLN A 77 4.70 2.99 19.29
N PHE A 78 5.35 2.93 18.11
CA PHE A 78 5.02 1.93 17.09
C PHE A 78 5.29 0.52 17.59
N LYS A 79 6.45 0.27 18.21
CA LYS A 79 6.74 -1.02 18.83
C LYS A 79 5.73 -1.39 19.91
N ALA A 80 5.39 -0.45 20.79
CA ALA A 80 4.40 -0.68 21.84
C ALA A 80 3.02 -1.02 21.29
N LEU A 81 2.61 -0.39 20.18
CA LEU A 81 1.37 -0.71 19.47
C LEU A 81 1.37 -2.16 18.95
N LEU A 82 2.45 -2.58 18.29
CA LEU A 82 2.60 -3.95 17.78
C LEU A 82 2.56 -4.99 18.92
N ASP A 83 3.37 -4.77 19.97
CA ASP A 83 3.42 -5.67 21.13
C ASP A 83 2.03 -5.79 21.81
N ALA A 84 1.32 -4.67 21.96
CA ALA A 84 -0.02 -4.65 22.56
C ALA A 84 -1.08 -5.32 21.66
N ALA A 85 -1.05 -5.08 20.35
CA ALA A 85 -1.94 -5.75 19.40
C ALA A 85 -1.73 -7.27 19.41
N HIS A 86 -0.47 -7.72 19.33
CA HIS A 86 -0.11 -9.14 19.38
C HIS A 86 -0.53 -9.80 20.68
N SER A 87 -0.37 -9.13 21.84
CA SER A 87 -0.82 -9.65 23.15
C SER A 87 -2.33 -9.89 23.22
N LYS A 88 -3.09 -9.20 22.39
CA LYS A 88 -4.54 -9.32 22.25
C LYS A 88 -4.95 -10.29 21.10
N GLY A 89 -3.99 -10.91 20.43
CA GLY A 89 -4.23 -11.78 19.27
C GLY A 89 -4.66 -11.03 18.02
N MET A 90 -4.39 -9.73 17.95
CA MET A 90 -4.65 -8.88 16.79
C MET A 90 -3.39 -8.76 15.94
N LYS A 91 -3.56 -8.53 14.63
CA LYS A 91 -2.51 -8.36 13.64
C LYS A 91 -2.44 -6.90 13.18
N ILE A 92 -1.24 -6.47 12.78
CA ILE A 92 -1.03 -5.16 12.17
C ILE A 92 -0.61 -5.35 10.71
N MET A 93 -1.38 -4.78 9.80
CA MET A 93 -1.06 -4.66 8.39
C MET A 93 -0.64 -3.23 8.10
N VAL A 94 0.54 -3.06 7.53
CA VAL A 94 1.08 -1.74 7.15
C VAL A 94 0.91 -1.56 5.64
N ASP A 95 0.50 -0.37 5.25
CA ASP A 95 0.47 0.03 3.84
C ASP A 95 1.87 0.37 3.35
N VAL A 96 2.23 -0.06 2.15
CA VAL A 96 3.54 0.20 1.53
C VAL A 96 3.42 0.62 0.08
N VAL A 97 4.26 1.57 -0.31
CA VAL A 97 4.32 2.13 -1.66
C VAL A 97 5.71 1.86 -2.23
N LEU A 98 5.78 1.25 -3.44
CA LEU A 98 7.02 1.05 -4.18
C LEU A 98 6.99 1.70 -5.57
N ASN A 99 5.86 2.29 -5.96
CA ASN A 99 5.68 2.92 -7.27
C ASN A 99 6.29 4.32 -7.35
N HIS A 100 6.09 5.14 -6.32
CA HIS A 100 6.38 6.57 -6.40
C HIS A 100 6.89 7.16 -5.08
N ALA A 101 7.50 8.32 -5.20
CA ALA A 101 7.87 9.19 -4.07
C ALA A 101 6.86 10.34 -3.91
N GLY A 102 7.05 11.17 -2.88
CA GLY A 102 6.34 12.43 -2.73
C GLY A 102 6.85 13.50 -3.70
N TYR A 103 6.01 14.46 -4.02
CA TYR A 103 6.34 15.57 -4.91
C TYR A 103 7.61 16.31 -4.46
N GLY A 104 8.44 16.72 -5.44
CA GLY A 104 9.67 17.47 -5.21
C GLY A 104 10.79 16.67 -4.54
N ARG A 105 10.76 15.33 -4.61
CA ARG A 105 11.78 14.44 -4.03
C ARG A 105 12.69 13.79 -5.07
N GLU A 106 12.60 14.17 -6.33
CA GLU A 106 13.36 13.62 -7.45
C GLU A 106 14.87 13.67 -7.21
N ASP A 107 15.40 14.86 -6.86
CA ASP A 107 16.82 15.05 -6.61
C ASP A 107 17.33 14.21 -5.43
N TYR A 108 16.52 14.11 -4.37
CA TYR A 108 16.87 13.31 -3.20
C TYR A 108 17.01 11.84 -3.57
N PHE A 109 16.02 11.24 -4.20
CA PHE A 109 16.06 9.82 -4.55
C PHE A 109 17.11 9.53 -5.62
N ASN A 110 17.30 10.41 -6.60
CA ASN A 110 18.33 10.28 -7.64
C ASN A 110 19.77 10.41 -7.11
N SER A 111 19.95 10.90 -5.87
CA SER A 111 21.26 10.96 -5.21
C SER A 111 21.64 9.71 -4.42
N ILE A 112 20.75 8.72 -4.28
CA ILE A 112 20.94 7.59 -3.37
C ILE A 112 21.81 6.50 -3.96
N LEU A 113 21.60 6.15 -5.23
CA LEU A 113 22.26 5.01 -5.88
C LEU A 113 23.39 5.45 -6.79
N THR A 114 24.48 4.67 -6.73
CA THR A 114 25.61 4.79 -7.67
C THR A 114 25.99 3.43 -8.22
N ASP A 115 26.51 3.40 -9.45
CA ASP A 115 27.10 2.21 -10.04
C ASP A 115 28.51 1.94 -9.48
N ALA A 116 29.16 0.88 -9.97
CA ALA A 116 30.50 0.50 -9.55
C ALA A 116 31.58 1.52 -9.91
N ASP A 117 31.32 2.38 -10.90
CA ASP A 117 32.22 3.43 -11.36
C ASP A 117 31.95 4.76 -10.64
N GLY A 118 30.95 4.82 -9.76
CA GLY A 118 30.57 5.99 -8.99
C GLY A 118 29.60 6.95 -9.71
N ASN A 119 29.03 6.55 -10.86
CA ASN A 119 28.01 7.35 -11.54
C ASN A 119 26.66 7.17 -10.87
N SER A 120 25.87 8.24 -10.83
CA SER A 120 24.52 8.19 -10.28
C SER A 120 23.61 7.30 -11.11
N ILE A 121 22.83 6.44 -10.43
CA ILE A 121 21.70 5.70 -11.00
C ILE A 121 20.43 6.44 -10.65
N SER A 122 19.74 6.98 -11.66
CA SER A 122 18.44 7.61 -11.44
C SER A 122 17.43 6.61 -10.91
N MET A 123 16.87 6.89 -9.74
CA MET A 123 15.76 6.12 -9.19
C MET A 123 14.42 6.58 -9.74
N ILE A 124 14.30 7.87 -10.09
CA ILE A 124 13.07 8.48 -10.61
C ILE A 124 13.13 8.54 -12.13
N ARG A 125 12.01 8.21 -12.76
CA ARG A 125 11.80 8.25 -14.20
C ARG A 125 11.85 9.69 -14.70
N ASP A 126 12.62 9.93 -15.73
CA ASP A 126 12.64 11.23 -16.41
C ASP A 126 11.58 11.28 -17.53
N SER A 127 11.28 12.48 -17.99
CA SER A 127 10.28 12.73 -19.03
C SER A 127 10.60 12.07 -20.39
N ASN A 128 11.87 11.69 -20.65
CA ASN A 128 12.26 11.04 -21.90
C ASN A 128 11.95 9.53 -21.86
N ASN A 129 11.78 8.97 -20.68
CA ASN A 129 11.50 7.55 -20.44
C ASN A 129 10.02 7.32 -20.02
N THR A 130 9.21 8.37 -20.00
CA THR A 130 7.77 8.28 -19.75
C THR A 130 7.03 7.83 -21.00
N ILE A 131 6.08 6.90 -20.86
CA ILE A 131 5.19 6.45 -21.94
C ILE A 131 3.75 6.81 -21.52
N SER A 132 3.25 7.90 -22.05
CA SER A 132 1.93 8.43 -21.66
C SER A 132 0.82 7.41 -21.80
N GLY A 133 0.05 7.24 -20.73
CA GLY A 133 -1.06 6.30 -20.64
C GLY A 133 -0.65 4.84 -20.41
N ASP A 134 0.64 4.55 -20.23
CA ASP A 134 1.10 3.23 -19.81
C ASP A 134 1.02 3.10 -18.28
N ASP A 135 0.51 1.98 -17.80
CA ASP A 135 0.32 1.79 -16.36
C ASP A 135 1.65 1.78 -15.57
N LYS A 136 2.78 1.43 -16.20
CA LYS A 136 4.08 1.26 -15.53
C LYS A 136 5.11 2.34 -15.86
N TYR A 137 4.91 3.03 -16.97
CA TYR A 137 5.87 3.99 -17.51
C TYR A 137 5.31 5.41 -17.59
N ASP A 138 4.14 5.64 -16.99
CA ASP A 138 3.56 6.97 -16.82
C ASP A 138 3.40 7.30 -15.34
N SER A 139 3.58 8.56 -14.99
CA SER A 139 3.45 8.99 -13.61
C SER A 139 1.98 8.98 -13.16
N LEU A 140 1.72 8.45 -12.00
CA LEU A 140 0.40 8.52 -11.37
C LEU A 140 0.22 9.90 -10.72
N SER A 141 -0.66 10.71 -11.30
CA SER A 141 -0.95 12.07 -10.78
C SER A 141 0.30 12.95 -10.67
N ASP A 142 1.20 12.88 -11.63
CA ASP A 142 2.47 13.62 -11.66
C ASP A 142 3.41 13.36 -10.46
N LEU A 143 3.21 12.27 -9.73
CA LEU A 143 4.12 11.85 -8.67
C LEU A 143 5.45 11.35 -9.26
N PRO A 144 6.59 11.59 -8.58
CA PRO A 144 7.87 11.06 -9.00
C PRO A 144 7.87 9.53 -9.05
N ASP A 145 7.83 8.96 -10.26
CA ASP A 145 7.70 7.53 -10.52
C ASP A 145 9.06 6.82 -10.44
N PHE A 146 9.14 5.70 -9.70
CA PHE A 146 10.37 4.93 -9.60
C PHE A 146 10.58 4.04 -10.84
N VAL A 147 11.84 3.98 -11.32
CA VAL A 147 12.26 3.13 -12.46
C VAL A 147 12.35 1.68 -11.99
N THR A 148 11.20 1.03 -11.77
CA THR A 148 11.11 -0.32 -11.18
C THR A 148 11.57 -1.43 -12.11
N GLU A 149 11.73 -1.18 -13.40
CA GLU A 149 12.43 -2.06 -14.35
C GLU A 149 13.95 -2.09 -14.13
N ASN A 150 14.53 -1.11 -13.42
CA ASN A 150 15.93 -1.12 -13.04
C ASN A 150 16.16 -1.96 -11.79
N LYS A 151 16.95 -3.02 -11.91
CA LYS A 151 17.19 -3.93 -10.79
C LYS A 151 17.78 -3.25 -9.55
N ALA A 152 18.68 -2.28 -9.69
CA ALA A 152 19.28 -1.59 -8.55
C ALA A 152 18.23 -0.77 -7.79
N VAL A 153 17.30 -0.13 -8.51
CA VAL A 153 16.16 0.61 -7.92
C VAL A 153 15.23 -0.36 -7.19
N THR A 154 14.84 -1.45 -7.84
CA THR A 154 14.03 -2.53 -7.23
C THR A 154 14.68 -3.05 -5.94
N ASP A 155 15.98 -3.40 -6.00
CA ASP A 155 16.70 -3.95 -4.84
C ASP A 155 16.68 -2.95 -3.67
N GLN A 156 16.83 -1.65 -3.93
CA GLN A 156 16.82 -0.62 -2.90
C GLN A 156 15.43 -0.46 -2.27
N LEU A 157 14.37 -0.36 -3.09
CA LEU A 157 12.99 -0.26 -2.61
C LEU A 157 12.60 -1.47 -1.76
N VAL A 158 12.92 -2.67 -2.25
CA VAL A 158 12.67 -3.94 -1.54
C VAL A 158 13.44 -3.98 -0.22
N THR A 159 14.69 -3.52 -0.19
CA THR A 159 15.51 -3.48 1.02
C THR A 159 14.84 -2.62 2.09
N TRP A 160 14.47 -1.39 1.77
CA TRP A 160 13.84 -0.48 2.74
C TRP A 160 12.58 -1.08 3.38
N GLN A 161 11.69 -1.65 2.57
CA GLN A 161 10.43 -2.20 3.08
C GLN A 161 10.66 -3.52 3.86
N THR A 162 11.64 -4.33 3.46
CA THR A 162 11.98 -5.55 4.19
C THR A 162 12.60 -5.24 5.56
N GLU A 163 13.40 -4.17 5.65
CA GLU A 163 13.98 -3.71 6.92
C GLU A 163 12.90 -3.30 7.93
N TRP A 164 11.85 -2.60 7.51
CA TRP A 164 10.72 -2.27 8.38
C TRP A 164 10.06 -3.52 8.97
N MET A 165 9.75 -4.49 8.13
CA MET A 165 9.14 -5.75 8.58
C MET A 165 10.06 -6.52 9.53
N SER A 166 11.36 -6.60 9.22
CA SER A 166 12.36 -7.28 10.06
C SER A 166 12.49 -6.62 11.42
N LYS A 167 12.51 -5.28 11.44
CA LYS A 167 12.73 -4.48 12.67
C LYS A 167 11.54 -4.53 13.63
N TYR A 168 10.30 -4.58 13.10
CA TYR A 168 9.11 -4.34 13.91
C TYR A 168 8.13 -5.48 13.99
N SER A 169 8.43 -6.65 13.41
CA SER A 169 7.53 -7.81 13.39
C SER A 169 6.13 -7.47 12.85
N ILE A 170 6.07 -6.70 11.78
CA ILE A 170 4.84 -6.39 11.05
C ILE A 170 4.28 -7.70 10.52
N ASP A 171 2.95 -7.89 10.58
CA ASP A 171 2.33 -9.17 10.21
C ASP A 171 2.06 -9.28 8.71
N TYR A 172 1.57 -8.19 8.09
CA TYR A 172 1.15 -8.16 6.70
C TYR A 172 1.50 -6.83 6.05
N TYR A 173 1.64 -6.83 4.73
CA TYR A 173 1.62 -5.61 3.93
C TYR A 173 0.37 -5.53 3.06
N ARG A 174 -0.26 -4.36 3.05
CA ARG A 174 -1.08 -3.92 1.92
C ARG A 174 -0.17 -3.19 0.96
N VAL A 175 -0.18 -3.60 -0.30
CA VAL A 175 0.71 -3.07 -1.34
C VAL A 175 -0.08 -2.15 -2.25
N ASP A 176 0.30 -0.89 -2.24
CA ASP A 176 -0.29 0.17 -3.06
C ASP A 176 0.06 0.01 -4.54
N THR A 177 -0.83 0.43 -5.44
CA THR A 177 -0.58 0.63 -6.88
C THR A 177 0.09 -0.56 -7.59
N VAL A 178 -0.35 -1.80 -7.32
CA VAL A 178 0.30 -3.04 -7.82
C VAL A 178 0.47 -3.06 -9.34
N LYS A 179 -0.51 -2.58 -10.11
CA LYS A 179 -0.44 -2.61 -11.57
C LYS A 179 0.58 -1.64 -12.17
N HIS A 180 1.00 -0.63 -11.39
CA HIS A 180 1.94 0.42 -11.83
C HIS A 180 3.41 0.05 -11.60
N VAL A 181 3.70 -1.13 -11.08
CA VAL A 181 5.06 -1.61 -10.78
C VAL A 181 5.31 -2.93 -11.52
N GLU A 182 6.56 -3.17 -11.90
CA GLU A 182 6.95 -4.41 -12.58
C GLU A 182 6.67 -5.66 -11.73
N THR A 183 6.09 -6.69 -12.34
CA THR A 183 5.84 -7.98 -11.65
C THR A 183 7.11 -8.61 -11.10
N THR A 184 8.26 -8.37 -11.75
CA THR A 184 9.58 -8.81 -11.26
C THR A 184 9.97 -8.14 -9.95
N THR A 185 9.58 -6.89 -9.74
CA THR A 185 9.75 -6.17 -8.47
C THR A 185 8.92 -6.81 -7.35
N TRP A 186 7.67 -7.16 -7.64
CA TRP A 186 6.83 -7.88 -6.68
C TRP A 186 7.37 -9.25 -6.34
N ALA A 187 7.92 -9.99 -7.32
CA ALA A 187 8.57 -11.26 -7.08
C ALA A 187 9.82 -11.11 -6.20
N ALA A 188 10.65 -10.10 -6.45
CA ALA A 188 11.80 -9.78 -5.60
C ALA A 188 11.38 -9.42 -4.18
N PHE A 189 10.33 -8.61 -4.03
CA PHE A 189 9.78 -8.20 -2.75
C PHE A 189 9.24 -9.39 -1.96
N LYS A 190 8.36 -10.20 -2.56
CA LYS A 190 7.85 -11.43 -1.93
C LYS A 190 8.97 -12.35 -1.47
N ASN A 191 9.96 -12.58 -2.32
CA ASN A 191 11.12 -13.41 -2.00
C ASN A 191 11.94 -12.83 -0.83
N SER A 192 12.10 -11.51 -0.75
CA SER A 192 12.83 -10.87 0.36
C SER A 192 12.08 -11.03 1.68
N LEU A 193 10.78 -10.75 1.68
CA LEU A 193 9.92 -10.86 2.86
C LEU A 193 9.84 -12.30 3.39
N THR A 194 9.66 -13.28 2.49
CA THR A 194 9.53 -14.70 2.88
C THR A 194 10.83 -15.34 3.33
N LYS A 195 11.99 -14.77 2.99
CA LYS A 195 13.28 -15.16 3.59
C LYS A 195 13.35 -14.81 5.08
N VAL A 196 12.71 -13.71 5.49
CA VAL A 196 12.67 -13.27 6.90
C VAL A 196 11.53 -13.97 7.64
N ASN A 197 10.34 -14.00 7.05
CA ASN A 197 9.17 -14.69 7.60
C ASN A 197 8.46 -15.47 6.48
N PRO A 198 8.60 -16.83 6.44
CA PRO A 198 8.00 -17.65 5.38
C PRO A 198 6.49 -17.51 5.25
N ASP A 199 5.79 -17.15 6.34
CA ASP A 199 4.33 -17.01 6.37
C ASP A 199 3.85 -15.59 6.08
N PHE A 200 4.76 -14.67 5.74
CA PHE A 200 4.41 -13.27 5.47
C PHE A 200 3.49 -13.13 4.25
N LYS A 201 2.42 -12.34 4.40
CA LYS A 201 1.40 -12.15 3.36
C LYS A 201 1.35 -10.73 2.86
N MET A 202 1.08 -10.60 1.56
CA MET A 202 0.83 -9.33 0.88
C MET A 202 -0.57 -9.30 0.27
N ILE A 203 -1.29 -8.21 0.53
CA ILE A 203 -2.58 -7.90 -0.09
C ILE A 203 -2.37 -6.74 -1.03
N GLY A 204 -2.56 -6.96 -2.33
CA GLY A 204 -2.29 -5.95 -3.35
C GLY A 204 -3.51 -5.08 -3.67
N GLU A 205 -3.28 -3.78 -3.87
CA GLU A 205 -4.22 -2.93 -4.56
C GLU A 205 -3.93 -2.98 -6.07
N TYR A 206 -4.68 -3.79 -6.78
CA TYR A 206 -4.71 -3.77 -8.24
C TYR A 206 -5.99 -3.08 -8.69
N SER A 207 -5.88 -1.82 -9.13
CA SER A 207 -7.04 -0.99 -9.49
C SER A 207 -7.93 -1.70 -10.52
N GLY A 208 -9.21 -1.88 -10.18
CA GLY A 208 -10.20 -2.59 -10.98
C GLY A 208 -10.17 -4.12 -10.86
N ALA A 209 -9.34 -4.68 -9.97
CA ALA A 209 -9.39 -6.11 -9.70
C ALA A 209 -10.71 -6.50 -9.02
N GLY A 210 -11.22 -7.64 -9.38
CA GLY A 210 -12.44 -8.23 -8.84
C GLY A 210 -12.45 -9.74 -9.03
N TYR A 211 -13.55 -10.38 -8.68
CA TYR A 211 -13.68 -11.83 -8.75
C TYR A 211 -13.46 -12.40 -10.16
N ALA A 212 -13.71 -11.61 -11.22
CA ALA A 212 -13.56 -12.02 -12.61
C ALA A 212 -12.28 -11.47 -13.27
N ASN A 213 -11.56 -10.56 -12.63
CA ASN A 213 -10.39 -9.90 -13.18
C ASN A 213 -9.36 -9.60 -12.10
N ASN A 214 -8.24 -10.29 -12.11
CA ASN A 214 -7.08 -10.03 -11.24
C ASN A 214 -5.81 -9.82 -12.06
N ALA A 215 -5.92 -9.63 -13.37
CA ALA A 215 -4.83 -9.47 -14.32
C ALA A 215 -3.72 -10.55 -14.21
N GLY A 216 -4.04 -11.71 -13.64
CA GLY A 216 -3.10 -12.80 -13.43
C GLY A 216 -2.20 -12.63 -12.20
N GLU A 217 -2.28 -11.54 -11.45
CA GLU A 217 -1.39 -11.27 -10.32
C GLU A 217 -1.46 -12.35 -9.22
N LEU A 218 -2.64 -12.88 -8.93
CA LEU A 218 -2.79 -14.01 -8.00
C LEU A 218 -2.14 -15.30 -8.55
N GLY A 219 -2.12 -15.47 -9.87
CA GLY A 219 -1.51 -16.61 -10.54
C GLY A 219 0.02 -16.56 -10.52
N THR A 220 0.63 -15.38 -10.39
CA THR A 220 2.09 -15.21 -10.33
C THR A 220 2.67 -15.63 -8.97
N GLY A 221 1.85 -15.72 -7.93
CA GLY A 221 2.28 -15.98 -6.55
C GLY A 221 2.99 -14.79 -5.89
N THR A 222 2.96 -13.61 -6.49
CA THR A 222 3.56 -12.39 -5.92
C THR A 222 2.68 -11.78 -4.85
N MET A 223 1.36 -11.75 -5.08
CA MET A 223 0.36 -11.32 -4.09
C MET A 223 -0.42 -12.52 -3.55
N ASP A 224 -0.66 -12.54 -2.26
CA ASP A 224 -1.48 -13.59 -1.61
C ASP A 224 -2.97 -13.33 -1.77
N ALA A 225 -3.36 -12.05 -1.89
CA ALA A 225 -4.71 -11.60 -2.18
C ALA A 225 -4.67 -10.24 -2.88
N LEU A 226 -5.80 -9.85 -3.47
CA LEU A 226 -6.04 -8.50 -4.00
C LEU A 226 -7.26 -7.88 -3.33
N LEU A 227 -7.30 -6.55 -3.26
CA LEU A 227 -8.52 -5.83 -2.93
C LEU A 227 -9.58 -6.07 -4.01
N ASP A 228 -10.79 -6.35 -3.58
CA ASP A 228 -11.92 -6.68 -4.47
C ASP A 228 -12.77 -5.43 -4.73
N PHE A 229 -12.51 -4.76 -5.84
CA PHE A 229 -13.24 -3.55 -6.21
C PHE A 229 -14.71 -3.82 -6.59
N ASP A 230 -15.03 -5.02 -7.10
CA ASP A 230 -16.43 -5.39 -7.38
C ASP A 230 -17.27 -5.48 -6.11
N PHE A 231 -16.64 -5.73 -4.95
CA PHE A 231 -17.35 -5.80 -3.67
C PHE A 231 -17.97 -4.46 -3.26
N ASN A 232 -17.36 -3.34 -3.66
CA ASN A 232 -17.90 -2.03 -3.36
C ASN A 232 -19.31 -1.84 -3.96
N ASP A 233 -19.49 -2.16 -5.24
CA ASP A 233 -20.78 -2.06 -5.92
C ASP A 233 -21.80 -3.06 -5.34
N PHE A 234 -21.33 -4.25 -4.99
CA PHE A 234 -22.13 -5.25 -4.30
C PHE A 234 -22.65 -4.71 -2.95
N ALA A 235 -21.77 -4.15 -2.11
CA ALA A 235 -22.14 -3.61 -0.83
C ALA A 235 -23.11 -2.42 -0.94
N GLN A 236 -22.89 -1.52 -1.90
CA GLN A 236 -23.81 -0.41 -2.17
C GLN A 236 -25.20 -0.89 -2.60
N ASN A 237 -25.27 -1.87 -3.50
CA ASN A 237 -26.53 -2.46 -3.93
C ASN A 237 -27.29 -3.12 -2.77
N PHE A 238 -26.57 -3.80 -1.86
CA PHE A 238 -27.17 -4.39 -0.69
C PHE A 238 -27.79 -3.32 0.24
N VAL A 239 -27.03 -2.28 0.57
CA VAL A 239 -27.47 -1.20 1.47
C VAL A 239 -28.65 -0.40 0.87
N THR A 240 -28.66 -0.23 -0.46
CA THR A 240 -29.75 0.49 -1.17
C THR A 240 -30.97 -0.38 -1.46
N GLY A 241 -30.95 -1.67 -1.08
CA GLY A 241 -32.08 -2.60 -1.25
C GLY A 241 -32.23 -3.17 -2.65
N ASN A 242 -31.22 -3.05 -3.53
CA ASN A 242 -31.24 -3.63 -4.86
C ASN A 242 -30.84 -5.12 -4.81
N ILE A 243 -31.68 -5.94 -4.17
CA ILE A 243 -31.42 -7.35 -3.87
C ILE A 243 -31.23 -8.19 -5.14
N SER A 244 -31.90 -7.88 -6.23
CA SER A 244 -31.71 -8.61 -7.50
C SER A 244 -30.28 -8.45 -8.05
N SER A 245 -29.69 -7.25 -7.95
CA SER A 245 -28.28 -7.04 -8.33
C SER A 245 -27.34 -7.77 -7.40
N VAL A 246 -27.62 -7.79 -6.10
CA VAL A 246 -26.85 -8.55 -5.10
C VAL A 246 -26.85 -10.03 -5.43
N GLU A 247 -28.01 -10.63 -5.66
CA GLU A 247 -28.15 -12.05 -5.99
C GLU A 247 -27.38 -12.41 -7.28
N ASN A 248 -27.54 -11.60 -8.34
CA ASN A 248 -26.81 -11.79 -9.59
C ASN A 248 -25.28 -11.71 -9.38
N SER A 249 -24.79 -10.79 -8.56
CA SER A 249 -23.36 -10.66 -8.25
C SER A 249 -22.84 -11.87 -7.48
N LEU A 250 -23.59 -12.35 -6.49
CA LEU A 250 -23.25 -13.57 -5.73
C LEU A 250 -23.17 -14.80 -6.64
N GLN A 251 -24.14 -14.98 -7.54
CA GLN A 251 -24.16 -16.12 -8.48
C GLN A 251 -22.93 -16.06 -9.40
N LYS A 252 -22.59 -14.88 -9.95
CA LYS A 252 -21.40 -14.71 -10.78
C LYS A 252 -20.11 -15.04 -10.03
N ARG A 253 -19.98 -14.55 -8.77
CA ARG A 253 -18.83 -14.85 -7.90
C ARG A 253 -18.70 -16.34 -7.62
N ASN A 254 -19.78 -16.99 -7.25
CA ASN A 254 -19.77 -18.43 -6.98
C ASN A 254 -19.36 -19.25 -8.20
N ASN A 255 -19.85 -18.87 -9.40
CA ASN A 255 -19.48 -19.53 -10.64
C ASN A 255 -18.01 -19.32 -11.00
N ALA A 256 -17.47 -18.09 -10.79
CA ALA A 256 -16.07 -17.80 -11.02
C ALA A 256 -15.16 -18.57 -10.03
N ASN A 257 -15.52 -18.62 -8.75
CA ASN A 257 -14.77 -19.36 -7.74
C ASN A 257 -14.68 -20.86 -8.03
N GLN A 258 -15.73 -21.47 -8.58
CA GLN A 258 -15.69 -22.87 -9.00
C GLN A 258 -14.71 -23.15 -10.13
N GLN A 259 -14.47 -22.15 -11.01
CA GLN A 259 -13.50 -22.24 -12.11
C GLN A 259 -12.05 -21.95 -11.64
N HIS A 260 -11.86 -21.20 -10.56
CA HIS A 260 -10.57 -20.73 -10.08
C HIS A 260 -10.08 -21.40 -8.79
N LEU A 261 -10.72 -22.46 -8.32
CA LEU A 261 -10.31 -23.23 -7.11
C LEU A 261 -8.88 -23.80 -7.17
N CYS A 262 -8.17 -23.63 -8.29
CA CYS A 262 -6.77 -24.02 -8.45
C CYS A 262 -5.76 -22.88 -8.28
N HIS A 263 -6.17 -21.61 -8.18
CA HIS A 263 -5.26 -20.47 -8.25
C HIS A 263 -5.70 -19.33 -7.31
N GLY A 264 -5.26 -19.39 -6.08
CA GLY A 264 -5.31 -18.26 -5.13
C GLY A 264 -6.66 -18.05 -4.45
N LYS A 265 -6.69 -18.14 -3.13
CA LYS A 265 -7.88 -17.84 -2.32
C LYS A 265 -8.06 -16.33 -2.29
N LEU A 266 -9.21 -15.84 -2.77
CA LEU A 266 -9.77 -14.58 -2.27
C LEU A 266 -10.06 -14.76 -0.78
N PHE A 267 -9.79 -13.73 0.03
CA PHE A 267 -10.03 -13.78 1.47
C PHE A 267 -11.51 -14.13 1.73
N GLU A 268 -11.79 -15.38 1.99
CA GLU A 268 -12.96 -15.78 2.77
C GLU A 268 -12.56 -15.67 4.23
N GLN A 269 -13.24 -14.80 4.96
CA GLN A 269 -13.17 -14.79 6.42
C GLN A 269 -13.83 -16.06 6.95
N PRO A 270 -13.29 -16.65 8.03
CA PRO A 270 -13.98 -17.69 8.76
C PRO A 270 -15.25 -17.16 9.44
#